data_f0ba21ea12c0cece8c922edcb7309cda
#
_entry.id   f0ba21ea12c0cece8c922edcb7309cda
#
_cell.length_a   1.000
_cell.length_b   1.000
_cell.length_c   1.000
_cell.angle_alpha   90.00
_cell.angle_beta   90.00
_cell.angle_gamma   90.00
#
_symmetry.space_group_name_H-M   'P 1'
#
loop_
_entity.id
_entity.type
_entity.pdbx_description
1 polymer ?
#
loop_
_entity_poly.entity_id
_entity_poly.type
_entity_poly.pdbx_seq_one_letter_code
_entity_poly.pdbx_strand_id
1 'polypeptide(L)'
;MNYGYVKVAAAVPRVKVADCKFNAGEIEKEIIIAEGKGVQIIAFPELCVTGYTCGDLFAQQLLLEEAEMGLIHVISNTRQLDIIAILGMPIAMNGVLLNAAVVIQKGKVLGVVPKTYLPNYKEFYEKRWFTSAVDVSETSVRLCGQLVPMGANLLFEMADTTFGIEICEDLWAPIPPSSSLALQGAEILFNLSADNEGIGKHNYLCSLISQQSARCIAGYVFCSCGFGESTTDVVFAGNGLIYENGSLIEYSKRFSFEGQVVIGEIDVEHLRIERRVNTTFAACRAHCAPEEAVRVSTEYVN
;
A
#
# COMPACT_ATOMS: atom_id res chain seq x y z
N MET A 1 -3.40 -14.29 -21.79
CA MET A 1 -1.93 -14.28 -21.71
C MET A 1 -1.49 -12.84 -21.56
N ASN A 2 -0.89 -12.49 -20.43
CA ASN A 2 -0.52 -11.07 -20.15
C ASN A 2 0.86 -10.68 -20.73
N TYR A 3 1.49 -11.54 -21.52
CA TYR A 3 2.77 -11.26 -22.19
C TYR A 3 3.85 -10.60 -21.29
N GLY A 4 3.90 -10.96 -20.00
CA GLY A 4 4.84 -10.39 -19.02
C GLY A 4 4.41 -9.07 -18.39
N TYR A 5 3.24 -8.53 -18.76
CA TYR A 5 2.72 -7.27 -18.19
C TYR A 5 1.77 -7.53 -17.02
N VAL A 6 1.88 -6.72 -15.98
CA VAL A 6 0.94 -6.66 -14.86
C VAL A 6 0.27 -5.29 -14.83
N LYS A 7 -1.06 -5.27 -14.93
CA LYS A 7 -1.84 -4.04 -14.86
C LYS A 7 -2.14 -3.70 -13.40
N VAL A 8 -1.65 -2.56 -12.96
CA VAL A 8 -1.77 -2.06 -11.59
C VAL A 8 -2.53 -0.75 -11.53
N ALA A 9 -3.07 -0.42 -10.37
CA ALA A 9 -3.71 0.86 -10.14
C ALA A 9 -3.33 1.49 -8.80
N ALA A 10 -3.14 2.82 -8.83
CA ALA A 10 -3.09 3.69 -7.66
C ALA A 10 -4.42 4.43 -7.53
N ALA A 11 -5.19 4.12 -6.49
CA ALA A 11 -6.45 4.78 -6.21
C ALA A 11 -6.25 6.03 -5.33
N VAL A 12 -7.04 7.05 -5.56
CA VAL A 12 -7.15 8.25 -4.72
C VAL A 12 -8.64 8.50 -4.49
N PRO A 13 -9.28 7.76 -3.56
CA PRO A 13 -10.70 7.91 -3.30
C PRO A 13 -11.01 9.25 -2.61
N ARG A 14 -12.24 9.69 -2.72
CA ARG A 14 -12.76 10.70 -1.78
C ARG A 14 -12.95 10.03 -0.43
N VAL A 15 -12.55 10.69 0.63
CA VAL A 15 -12.76 10.19 1.98
C VAL A 15 -13.64 11.15 2.79
N LYS A 16 -14.21 10.63 3.87
CA LYS A 16 -14.76 11.39 4.97
C LYS A 16 -14.12 10.89 6.26
N VAL A 17 -13.51 11.79 6.98
CA VAL A 17 -12.83 11.46 8.25
C VAL A 17 -13.79 10.76 9.20
N ALA A 18 -13.42 9.59 9.70
CA ALA A 18 -14.18 8.72 10.61
C ALA A 18 -15.52 8.19 10.06
N ASP A 19 -15.86 8.39 8.79
CA ASP A 19 -17.04 7.79 8.15
C ASP A 19 -16.65 6.51 7.39
N CYS A 20 -16.35 5.45 8.13
CA CYS A 20 -15.86 4.18 7.56
C CYS A 20 -16.84 3.58 6.54
N LYS A 21 -18.15 3.78 6.74
CA LYS A 21 -19.17 3.30 5.81
C LYS A 21 -19.10 4.03 4.45
N PHE A 22 -18.96 5.35 4.47
CA PHE A 22 -18.79 6.14 3.24
C PHE A 22 -17.50 5.74 2.52
N ASN A 23 -16.40 5.66 3.27
CA ASN A 23 -15.09 5.33 2.72
C ASN A 23 -15.07 3.92 2.10
N ALA A 24 -15.65 2.93 2.77
CA ALA A 24 -15.79 1.57 2.24
C ALA A 24 -16.59 1.52 0.93
N GLY A 25 -17.65 2.34 0.81
CA GLY A 25 -18.44 2.44 -0.42
C GLY A 25 -17.66 3.08 -1.59
N GLU A 26 -16.85 4.11 -1.34
CA GLU A 26 -15.98 4.67 -2.39
C GLU A 26 -14.87 3.69 -2.78
N ILE A 27 -14.26 2.98 -1.84
CA ILE A 27 -13.26 1.93 -2.10
C ILE A 27 -13.88 0.81 -2.96
N GLU A 28 -15.03 0.27 -2.59
CA GLU A 28 -15.74 -0.76 -3.36
C GLU A 28 -15.99 -0.31 -4.80
N LYS A 29 -16.49 0.88 -4.99
CA LYS A 29 -16.77 1.46 -6.31
C LYS A 29 -15.52 1.53 -7.19
N GLU A 30 -14.39 1.97 -6.63
CA GLU A 30 -13.13 2.07 -7.36
C GLU A 30 -12.54 0.69 -7.69
N ILE A 31 -12.68 -0.30 -6.80
CA ILE A 31 -12.32 -1.70 -7.09
C ILE A 31 -13.10 -2.24 -8.28
N ILE A 32 -14.43 -2.05 -8.30
CA ILE A 32 -15.28 -2.51 -9.40
C ILE A 32 -14.92 -1.85 -10.74
N ILE A 33 -14.64 -0.53 -10.71
CA ILE A 33 -14.18 0.20 -11.91
C ILE A 33 -12.85 -0.34 -12.42
N ALA A 34 -11.90 -0.60 -11.51
CA ALA A 34 -10.57 -1.10 -11.86
C ALA A 34 -10.63 -2.52 -12.44
N GLU A 35 -11.40 -3.42 -11.80
CA GLU A 35 -11.66 -4.79 -12.31
C GLU A 35 -12.23 -4.74 -13.74
N GLY A 36 -13.24 -3.89 -13.99
CA GLY A 36 -13.83 -3.71 -15.33
C GLY A 36 -12.85 -3.21 -16.39
N LYS A 37 -11.70 -2.66 -15.99
CA LYS A 37 -10.59 -2.23 -16.86
C LYS A 37 -9.46 -3.26 -16.92
N GLY A 38 -9.62 -4.42 -16.32
CA GLY A 38 -8.64 -5.51 -16.29
C GLY A 38 -7.44 -5.25 -15.38
N VAL A 39 -7.59 -4.39 -14.36
CA VAL A 39 -6.56 -4.19 -13.33
C VAL A 39 -6.45 -5.46 -12.48
N GLN A 40 -5.21 -5.87 -12.20
CA GLN A 40 -4.93 -7.08 -11.43
C GLN A 40 -4.67 -6.77 -9.94
N ILE A 41 -4.05 -5.61 -9.66
CA ILE A 41 -3.79 -5.16 -8.29
C ILE A 41 -4.12 -3.67 -8.20
N ILE A 42 -4.95 -3.29 -7.23
CA ILE A 42 -5.25 -1.91 -6.89
C ILE A 42 -4.81 -1.60 -5.45
N ALA A 43 -4.13 -0.47 -5.25
CA ALA A 43 -3.76 0.02 -3.92
C ALA A 43 -4.48 1.32 -3.61
N PHE A 44 -4.85 1.47 -2.33
CA PHE A 44 -5.52 2.62 -1.75
C PHE A 44 -4.59 3.32 -0.74
N PRO A 45 -4.86 4.59 -0.40
CA PRO A 45 -4.02 5.33 0.53
C PRO A 45 -3.96 4.73 1.94
N GLU A 46 -2.94 5.14 2.68
CA GLU A 46 -2.78 4.88 4.10
C GLU A 46 -4.03 5.29 4.88
N LEU A 47 -4.51 4.40 5.78
CA LEU A 47 -5.68 4.60 6.63
C LEU A 47 -6.97 5.05 5.87
N CYS A 48 -7.09 4.74 4.58
CA CYS A 48 -8.21 5.18 3.73
C CYS A 48 -9.58 4.70 4.21
N VAL A 49 -9.65 3.61 4.99
CA VAL A 49 -10.92 3.10 5.53
C VAL A 49 -11.50 4.05 6.59
N THR A 50 -10.65 4.67 7.39
CA THR A 50 -11.06 5.64 8.43
C THR A 50 -10.89 7.09 8.02
N GLY A 51 -9.99 7.36 7.08
CA GLY A 51 -9.28 8.62 6.90
C GLY A 51 -8.04 8.67 7.79
N TYR A 52 -6.99 9.29 7.30
CA TYR A 52 -5.73 9.46 8.03
C TYR A 52 -5.86 10.45 9.20
N THR A 53 -6.64 11.50 9.01
CA THR A 53 -6.72 12.64 9.93
C THR A 53 -7.74 12.49 11.06
N CYS A 54 -7.99 11.24 11.50
CA CYS A 54 -8.92 10.96 12.61
C CYS A 54 -8.42 11.45 13.99
N GLY A 55 -7.13 11.70 14.15
CA GLY A 55 -6.57 12.19 15.42
C GLY A 55 -6.85 11.22 16.59
N ASP A 56 -7.21 11.77 17.75
CA ASP A 56 -7.49 10.97 18.96
C ASP A 56 -8.73 10.05 18.84
N LEU A 57 -9.51 10.14 17.75
CA LEU A 57 -10.57 9.17 17.48
C LEU A 57 -10.02 7.75 17.29
N PHE A 58 -8.75 7.58 16.90
CA PHE A 58 -8.11 6.26 16.84
C PHE A 58 -8.09 5.52 18.17
N ALA A 59 -8.23 6.21 19.32
CA ALA A 59 -8.37 5.60 20.63
C ALA A 59 -9.80 5.09 20.92
N GLN A 60 -10.78 5.38 20.06
CA GLN A 60 -12.18 5.00 20.29
C GLN A 60 -12.49 3.63 19.68
N GLN A 61 -12.98 2.73 20.51
CA GLN A 61 -13.37 1.38 20.10
C GLN A 61 -14.39 1.40 18.94
N LEU A 62 -15.34 2.34 18.96
CA LEU A 62 -16.33 2.47 17.91
C LEU A 62 -15.71 2.70 16.53
N LEU A 63 -14.66 3.54 16.41
CA LEU A 63 -14.00 3.77 15.13
C LEU A 63 -13.31 2.49 14.60
N LEU A 64 -12.72 1.71 15.51
CA LEU A 64 -12.00 0.48 15.14
C LEU A 64 -12.99 -0.62 14.70
N GLU A 65 -14.13 -0.74 15.39
CA GLU A 65 -15.22 -1.64 14.99
C GLU A 65 -15.85 -1.25 13.64
N GLU A 66 -16.12 0.03 13.42
CA GLU A 66 -16.64 0.55 12.14
C GLU A 66 -15.61 0.38 11.01
N ALA A 67 -14.30 0.48 11.28
CA ALA A 67 -13.26 0.20 10.30
C ALA A 67 -13.26 -1.28 9.89
N GLU A 68 -13.37 -2.21 10.83
CA GLU A 68 -13.48 -3.65 10.54
C GLU A 68 -14.78 -3.97 9.79
N MET A 69 -15.91 -3.35 10.17
CA MET A 69 -17.18 -3.49 9.44
C MET A 69 -17.09 -2.94 8.01
N GLY A 70 -16.38 -1.83 7.80
CA GLY A 70 -16.08 -1.28 6.47
C GLY A 70 -15.27 -2.27 5.62
N LEU A 71 -14.25 -2.90 6.20
CA LEU A 71 -13.48 -3.94 5.51
C LEU A 71 -14.36 -5.17 5.17
N ILE A 72 -15.20 -5.64 6.10
CA ILE A 72 -16.15 -6.74 5.86
C ILE A 72 -17.09 -6.40 4.71
N HIS A 73 -17.58 -5.16 4.64
CA HIS A 73 -18.42 -4.67 3.53
C HIS A 73 -17.70 -4.82 2.18
N VAL A 74 -16.46 -4.30 2.07
CA VAL A 74 -15.66 -4.39 0.84
C VAL A 74 -15.40 -5.85 0.47
N ILE A 75 -14.93 -6.67 1.41
CA ILE A 75 -14.65 -8.11 1.19
C ILE A 75 -15.89 -8.84 0.65
N SER A 76 -17.06 -8.58 1.25
CA SER A 76 -18.30 -9.27 0.89
C SER A 76 -18.78 -8.91 -0.51
N ASN A 77 -18.68 -7.62 -0.88
CA ASN A 77 -19.19 -7.12 -2.15
C ASN A 77 -18.23 -7.37 -3.32
N THR A 78 -16.93 -7.53 -3.04
CA THR A 78 -15.91 -7.82 -4.07
C THR A 78 -15.52 -9.29 -4.15
N ARG A 79 -16.18 -10.19 -3.42
CA ARG A 79 -15.83 -11.62 -3.31
C ARG A 79 -15.83 -12.40 -4.63
N GLN A 80 -16.50 -11.90 -5.66
CA GLN A 80 -16.57 -12.53 -6.98
C GLN A 80 -15.53 -11.97 -7.96
N LEU A 81 -14.78 -10.95 -7.55
CA LEU A 81 -13.79 -10.29 -8.38
C LEU A 81 -12.42 -10.98 -8.25
N ASP A 82 -11.66 -10.98 -9.33
CA ASP A 82 -10.31 -11.56 -9.35
C ASP A 82 -9.24 -10.57 -8.88
N ILE A 83 -9.51 -9.28 -8.93
CA ILE A 83 -8.59 -8.20 -8.53
C ILE A 83 -8.15 -8.35 -7.07
N ILE A 84 -6.86 -8.11 -6.84
CA ILE A 84 -6.29 -7.99 -5.51
C ILE A 84 -6.40 -6.52 -5.08
N ALA A 85 -6.94 -6.25 -3.90
CA ALA A 85 -7.00 -4.90 -3.35
C ALA A 85 -6.15 -4.77 -2.09
N ILE A 86 -5.44 -3.64 -1.96
CA ILE A 86 -4.58 -3.29 -0.84
C ILE A 86 -5.15 -2.04 -0.18
N LEU A 87 -5.63 -2.16 1.06
CA LEU A 87 -6.37 -1.12 1.79
C LEU A 87 -5.60 -0.67 3.04
N GLY A 88 -5.50 0.63 3.28
CA GLY A 88 -4.94 1.16 4.54
C GLY A 88 -6.00 1.26 5.64
N MET A 89 -5.73 0.70 6.84
CA MET A 89 -6.63 0.81 7.99
C MET A 89 -5.92 0.63 9.34
N PRO A 90 -6.51 1.13 10.45
CA PRO A 90 -6.01 0.83 11.78
C PRO A 90 -6.39 -0.61 12.18
N ILE A 91 -5.49 -1.31 12.87
CA ILE A 91 -5.73 -2.66 13.40
C ILE A 91 -5.36 -2.71 14.87
N ALA A 92 -6.33 -3.00 15.73
CA ALA A 92 -6.13 -3.20 17.15
C ALA A 92 -5.82 -4.68 17.43
N MET A 93 -4.75 -4.93 18.19
CA MET A 93 -4.39 -6.27 18.66
C MET A 93 -3.58 -6.22 19.95
N ASN A 94 -3.86 -7.13 20.88
CA ASN A 94 -3.07 -7.32 22.12
C ASN A 94 -2.73 -6.03 22.88
N GLY A 95 -3.64 -5.03 22.85
CA GLY A 95 -3.46 -3.75 23.55
C GLY A 95 -2.63 -2.71 22.80
N VAL A 96 -2.24 -2.98 21.55
CA VAL A 96 -1.57 -2.02 20.66
C VAL A 96 -2.45 -1.71 19.44
N LEU A 97 -2.18 -0.58 18.80
CA LEU A 97 -2.83 -0.17 17.56
C LEU A 97 -1.78 -0.07 16.45
N LEU A 98 -2.05 -0.67 15.32
CA LEU A 98 -1.17 -0.68 14.14
C LEU A 98 -1.80 0.16 13.02
N ASN A 99 -0.97 0.94 12.33
CA ASN A 99 -1.25 1.49 11.02
C ASN A 99 -0.83 0.42 10.00
N ALA A 100 -1.76 -0.14 9.24
CA ALA A 100 -1.48 -1.31 8.43
C ALA A 100 -2.13 -1.28 7.06
N ALA A 101 -1.49 -1.97 6.11
CA ALA A 101 -2.06 -2.35 4.83
C ALA A 101 -2.66 -3.75 4.92
N VAL A 102 -3.87 -3.92 4.44
CA VAL A 102 -4.60 -5.18 4.39
C VAL A 102 -4.77 -5.60 2.94
N VAL A 103 -4.34 -6.81 2.60
CA VAL A 103 -4.48 -7.37 1.25
C VAL A 103 -5.69 -8.29 1.23
N ILE A 104 -6.62 -8.02 0.30
CA ILE A 104 -7.85 -8.81 0.14
C ILE A 104 -8.00 -9.33 -1.28
N GLN A 105 -8.61 -10.50 -1.42
CA GLN A 105 -9.01 -11.08 -2.69
C GLN A 105 -10.11 -12.13 -2.49
N LYS A 106 -11.10 -12.18 -3.38
CA LYS A 106 -12.12 -13.25 -3.42
C LYS A 106 -12.77 -13.58 -2.05
N GLY A 107 -13.11 -12.55 -1.29
CA GLY A 107 -13.76 -12.74 0.01
C GLY A 107 -12.82 -13.10 1.16
N LYS A 108 -11.51 -13.07 0.94
CA LYS A 108 -10.49 -13.41 1.94
C LYS A 108 -9.57 -12.23 2.25
N VAL A 109 -9.10 -12.19 3.48
CA VAL A 109 -7.91 -11.41 3.86
C VAL A 109 -6.70 -12.31 3.65
N LEU A 110 -5.77 -11.88 2.81
CA LEU A 110 -4.56 -12.65 2.49
C LEU A 110 -3.43 -12.38 3.48
N GLY A 111 -3.30 -11.15 3.95
CA GLY A 111 -2.25 -10.76 4.88
C GLY A 111 -2.36 -9.30 5.32
N VAL A 112 -1.60 -8.97 6.36
CA VAL A 112 -1.54 -7.65 6.98
C VAL A 112 -0.09 -7.20 7.04
N VAL A 113 0.19 -6.00 6.52
CA VAL A 113 1.52 -5.39 6.54
C VAL A 113 1.46 -4.16 7.43
N PRO A 114 1.99 -4.21 8.67
CA PRO A 114 2.05 -3.04 9.54
C PRO A 114 3.20 -2.11 9.13
N LYS A 115 3.00 -0.79 9.37
CA LYS A 115 3.99 0.25 9.12
C LYS A 115 5.23 0.08 9.99
N THR A 116 6.41 0.17 9.37
CA THR A 116 7.68 0.00 10.04
C THR A 116 8.13 1.29 10.72
N TYR A 117 8.14 2.40 9.99
CA TYR A 117 8.60 3.69 10.50
C TYR A 117 7.42 4.63 10.73
N LEU A 118 7.25 5.08 11.98
CA LEU A 118 6.19 6.01 12.37
C LEU A 118 6.77 7.42 12.46
N PRO A 119 6.36 8.37 11.58
CA PRO A 119 6.85 9.73 11.68
C PRO A 119 6.35 10.38 12.98
N ASN A 120 7.28 10.99 13.71
CA ASN A 120 7.00 11.65 14.98
C ASN A 120 7.85 12.93 15.11
N TYR A 121 7.76 13.80 14.11
CA TYR A 121 8.48 15.05 13.99
C TYR A 121 7.66 16.04 13.17
N LYS A 122 7.94 17.33 13.33
CA LYS A 122 7.22 18.45 12.68
C LYS A 122 5.70 18.30 12.86
N GLU A 123 4.97 18.25 11.75
CA GLU A 123 3.51 18.08 11.69
C GLU A 123 3.02 16.65 11.95
N PHE A 124 3.91 15.66 12.03
CA PHE A 124 3.56 14.28 12.24
C PHE A 124 3.80 13.83 13.70
N TYR A 125 2.84 13.08 14.26
CA TYR A 125 2.87 12.56 15.62
C TYR A 125 2.19 11.18 15.73
N GLU A 126 2.47 10.29 14.77
CA GLU A 126 1.84 8.96 14.69
C GLU A 126 2.14 8.06 15.90
N LYS A 127 3.28 8.23 16.57
CA LYS A 127 3.59 7.47 17.80
C LYS A 127 2.63 7.77 18.97
N ARG A 128 1.80 8.81 18.84
CA ARG A 128 0.71 9.07 19.80
C ARG A 128 -0.33 7.96 19.78
N TRP A 129 -0.55 7.32 18.63
CA TRP A 129 -1.61 6.33 18.44
C TRP A 129 -1.08 4.95 18.09
N PHE A 130 -0.06 4.87 17.24
CA PHE A 130 0.36 3.63 16.62
C PHE A 130 1.66 3.07 17.19
N THR A 131 1.76 1.74 17.13
CA THR A 131 2.96 0.97 17.44
C THR A 131 3.64 0.55 16.14
N SER A 132 4.96 0.61 16.10
CA SER A 132 5.76 0.20 14.95
C SER A 132 5.73 -1.32 14.75
N ALA A 133 5.82 -1.76 13.50
CA ALA A 133 5.98 -3.18 13.17
C ALA A 133 7.19 -3.83 13.86
N VAL A 134 8.27 -3.08 14.10
CA VAL A 134 9.48 -3.60 14.77
C VAL A 134 9.29 -3.88 16.26
N ASP A 135 8.26 -3.30 16.86
CA ASP A 135 7.94 -3.45 18.28
C ASP A 135 6.88 -4.56 18.53
N VAL A 136 6.47 -5.27 17.46
CA VAL A 136 5.45 -6.34 17.49
C VAL A 136 6.10 -7.65 17.13
N SER A 137 5.93 -8.65 18.00
CA SER A 137 6.51 -9.99 17.82
C SER A 137 5.55 -10.97 17.12
N GLU A 138 4.27 -10.65 17.08
CA GLU A 138 3.25 -11.49 16.47
C GLU A 138 3.38 -11.54 14.95
N THR A 139 3.31 -12.73 14.41
CA THR A 139 3.40 -13.01 12.97
C THR A 139 2.04 -13.29 12.33
N SER A 140 0.96 -13.16 13.09
CA SER A 140 -0.41 -13.34 12.62
C SER A 140 -1.39 -12.51 13.43
N VAL A 141 -2.51 -12.15 12.83
CA VAL A 141 -3.59 -11.39 13.46
C VAL A 141 -4.96 -11.97 13.10
N ARG A 142 -5.92 -11.86 14.02
CA ARG A 142 -7.31 -12.19 13.74
C ARG A 142 -8.03 -10.94 13.22
N LEU A 143 -8.54 -11.01 11.99
CA LEU A 143 -9.22 -9.91 11.32
C LEU A 143 -10.41 -10.45 10.52
N CYS A 144 -11.57 -9.85 10.62
CA CYS A 144 -12.82 -10.29 9.96
C CYS A 144 -13.12 -11.78 10.19
N GLY A 145 -12.86 -12.28 11.41
CA GLY A 145 -13.02 -13.69 11.77
C GLY A 145 -11.98 -14.66 11.20
N GLN A 146 -11.00 -14.18 10.42
CA GLN A 146 -9.93 -14.97 9.83
C GLN A 146 -8.63 -14.80 10.62
N LEU A 147 -7.81 -15.86 10.72
CA LEU A 147 -6.43 -15.77 11.22
C LEU A 147 -5.50 -15.66 10.02
N VAL A 148 -4.80 -14.54 9.90
CA VAL A 148 -4.02 -14.21 8.70
C VAL A 148 -2.57 -13.87 9.06
N PRO A 149 -1.60 -14.11 8.15
CA PRO A 149 -0.22 -13.72 8.37
C PRO A 149 -0.08 -12.20 8.49
N MET A 150 0.84 -11.77 9.35
CA MET A 150 1.15 -10.35 9.57
C MET A 150 2.67 -10.16 9.67
N GLY A 151 3.17 -9.13 8.99
CA GLY A 151 4.58 -8.74 9.05
C GLY A 151 4.95 -7.73 7.98
N ALA A 152 5.98 -6.92 8.24
CA ALA A 152 6.53 -5.98 7.26
C ALA A 152 7.34 -6.68 6.15
N ASN A 153 7.64 -7.96 6.32
CA ASN A 153 8.40 -8.80 5.40
C ASN A 153 7.51 -9.74 4.56
N LEU A 154 6.21 -9.47 4.43
CA LEU A 154 5.33 -10.28 3.58
C LEU A 154 5.61 -10.02 2.10
N LEU A 155 5.70 -11.09 1.33
CA LEU A 155 5.70 -11.09 -0.13
C LEU A 155 4.48 -11.84 -0.65
N PHE A 156 3.72 -11.20 -1.53
CA PHE A 156 2.51 -11.78 -2.12
C PHE A 156 2.82 -12.32 -3.51
N GLU A 157 2.49 -13.60 -3.73
CA GLU A 157 2.74 -14.29 -4.99
C GLU A 157 1.45 -14.31 -5.83
N MET A 158 1.49 -13.65 -6.98
CA MET A 158 0.40 -13.59 -7.95
C MET A 158 0.85 -14.25 -9.25
N ALA A 159 0.39 -15.47 -9.52
CA ALA A 159 0.86 -16.27 -10.64
C ALA A 159 2.39 -16.40 -10.64
N ASP A 160 3.06 -15.79 -11.62
CA ASP A 160 4.53 -15.78 -11.73
C ASP A 160 5.18 -14.49 -11.22
N THR A 161 4.39 -13.53 -10.70
CA THR A 161 4.85 -12.23 -10.23
C THR A 161 4.75 -12.12 -8.71
N THR A 162 5.69 -11.43 -8.10
CA THR A 162 5.71 -11.18 -6.65
C THR A 162 5.67 -9.69 -6.36
N PHE A 163 4.82 -9.29 -5.40
CA PHE A 163 4.78 -7.91 -4.95
C PHE A 163 4.98 -7.78 -3.44
N GLY A 164 5.44 -6.60 -3.02
CA GLY A 164 5.64 -6.23 -1.63
C GLY A 164 5.01 -4.87 -1.33
N ILE A 165 4.83 -4.58 -0.03
CA ILE A 165 4.12 -3.40 0.45
C ILE A 165 4.94 -2.71 1.53
N GLU A 166 4.99 -1.37 1.47
CA GLU A 166 5.47 -0.50 2.54
C GLU A 166 4.50 0.67 2.73
N ILE A 167 4.61 1.42 3.83
CA ILE A 167 3.64 2.47 4.15
C ILE A 167 4.36 3.79 4.39
N CYS A 168 4.06 4.79 3.54
CA CYS A 168 4.37 6.21 3.69
C CYS A 168 5.83 6.47 4.11
N GLU A 169 6.06 6.75 5.41
CA GLU A 169 7.37 7.06 6.00
C GLU A 169 8.43 5.99 5.72
N ASP A 170 8.01 4.75 5.48
CA ASP A 170 8.91 3.66 5.15
C ASP A 170 9.80 3.99 3.94
N LEU A 171 9.27 4.69 2.93
CA LEU A 171 10.02 5.15 1.76
C LEU A 171 11.07 6.22 2.10
N TRP A 172 10.82 7.04 3.14
CA TRP A 172 11.70 8.15 3.51
C TRP A 172 12.87 7.70 4.38
N ALA A 173 12.83 6.47 4.88
CA ALA A 173 13.91 5.89 5.67
C ALA A 173 15.18 5.73 4.82
N PRO A 174 16.39 5.85 5.40
CA PRO A 174 17.65 5.59 4.68
C PRO A 174 17.74 4.20 4.06
N ILE A 175 17.10 3.22 4.70
CA ILE A 175 16.97 1.84 4.19
C ILE A 175 15.47 1.48 4.24
N PRO A 176 14.72 1.74 3.14
CA PRO A 176 13.29 1.44 3.09
C PRO A 176 13.04 -0.07 3.09
N PRO A 177 11.93 -0.57 3.69
CA PRO A 177 11.52 -1.97 3.60
C PRO A 177 11.45 -2.49 2.16
N SER A 178 11.02 -1.66 1.21
CA SER A 178 10.99 -2.00 -0.22
C SER A 178 12.34 -2.46 -0.77
N SER A 179 13.47 -1.97 -0.25
CA SER A 179 14.79 -2.45 -0.65
C SER A 179 15.00 -3.92 -0.29
N SER A 180 14.65 -4.31 0.94
CA SER A 180 14.70 -5.70 1.39
C SER A 180 13.73 -6.59 0.61
N LEU A 181 12.48 -6.13 0.43
CA LEU A 181 11.46 -6.86 -0.32
C LEU A 181 11.89 -7.11 -1.77
N ALA A 182 12.47 -6.11 -2.44
CA ALA A 182 12.99 -6.25 -3.81
C ALA A 182 14.14 -7.27 -3.90
N LEU A 183 15.09 -7.23 -2.95
CA LEU A 183 16.19 -8.20 -2.90
C LEU A 183 15.70 -9.63 -2.63
N GLN A 184 14.53 -9.79 -2.02
CA GLN A 184 13.89 -11.09 -1.78
C GLN A 184 12.95 -11.53 -2.90
N GLY A 185 12.77 -10.70 -3.92
CA GLY A 185 12.07 -11.07 -5.15
C GLY A 185 10.84 -10.25 -5.50
N ALA A 186 10.44 -9.25 -4.70
CA ALA A 186 9.35 -8.36 -5.11
C ALA A 186 9.70 -7.64 -6.41
N GLU A 187 8.87 -7.78 -7.42
CA GLU A 187 9.02 -7.14 -8.73
C GLU A 187 8.16 -5.88 -8.83
N ILE A 188 7.10 -5.82 -8.02
CA ILE A 188 6.24 -4.65 -7.88
C ILE A 188 6.17 -4.26 -6.40
N LEU A 189 6.30 -2.98 -6.10
CA LEU A 189 6.28 -2.41 -4.77
C LEU A 189 5.10 -1.45 -4.67
N PHE A 190 4.32 -1.57 -3.61
CA PHE A 190 3.21 -0.67 -3.31
C PHE A 190 3.52 0.15 -2.08
N ASN A 191 3.25 1.45 -2.15
CA ASN A 191 3.38 2.36 -1.01
C ASN A 191 2.04 3.08 -0.78
N LEU A 192 1.43 2.81 0.35
CA LEU A 192 0.21 3.47 0.81
C LEU A 192 0.62 4.67 1.65
N SER A 193 0.22 5.88 1.24
CA SER A 193 0.69 7.10 1.88
C SER A 193 -0.43 8.02 2.34
N ALA A 194 -0.09 8.84 3.32
CA ALA A 194 -0.74 10.09 3.66
C ALA A 194 0.32 11.21 3.63
N ASP A 195 0.90 11.40 2.44
CA ASP A 195 1.99 12.35 2.24
C ASP A 195 1.41 13.77 2.09
N ASN A 196 1.79 14.64 3.03
CA ASN A 196 1.34 16.02 3.02
C ASN A 196 2.01 16.84 1.92
N GLU A 197 1.30 17.84 1.44
CA GLU A 197 1.82 18.74 0.42
C GLU A 197 2.56 19.93 1.05
N GLY A 198 3.67 20.31 0.45
CA GLY A 198 4.45 21.49 0.80
C GLY A 198 5.06 22.13 -0.44
N ILE A 199 5.48 23.39 -0.33
CA ILE A 199 6.11 24.10 -1.44
C ILE A 199 7.38 23.36 -1.87
N GLY A 200 7.41 22.91 -3.13
CA GLY A 200 8.54 22.18 -3.72
C GLY A 200 8.64 20.69 -3.34
N LYS A 201 7.80 20.18 -2.44
CA LYS A 201 7.86 18.79 -1.96
C LYS A 201 7.52 17.77 -3.06
N HIS A 202 6.57 18.08 -3.94
CA HIS A 202 6.16 17.16 -5.00
C HIS A 202 7.32 16.70 -5.90
N ASN A 203 8.19 17.61 -6.33
CA ASN A 203 9.33 17.25 -7.15
C ASN A 203 10.33 16.35 -6.40
N TYR A 204 10.51 16.62 -5.10
CA TYR A 204 11.33 15.76 -4.26
C TYR A 204 10.71 14.37 -4.09
N LEU A 205 9.41 14.28 -3.84
CA LEU A 205 8.68 13.00 -3.78
C LEU A 205 8.83 12.21 -5.08
N CYS A 206 8.59 12.82 -6.24
CA CYS A 206 8.76 12.18 -7.54
C CYS A 206 10.19 11.65 -7.74
N SER A 207 11.20 12.44 -7.35
CA SER A 207 12.61 12.02 -7.44
C SER A 207 12.91 10.85 -6.51
N LEU A 208 12.34 10.83 -5.31
CA LEU A 208 12.53 9.76 -4.32
C LEU A 208 11.92 8.45 -4.82
N ILE A 209 10.68 8.48 -5.32
CA ILE A 209 10.00 7.31 -5.89
C ILE A 209 10.75 6.79 -7.12
N SER A 210 11.13 7.69 -8.04
CA SER A 210 11.90 7.32 -9.23
C SER A 210 13.21 6.61 -8.86
N GLN A 211 13.96 7.15 -7.90
CA GLN A 211 15.21 6.54 -7.44
C GLN A 211 14.98 5.19 -6.76
N GLN A 212 13.95 5.06 -5.93
CA GLN A 212 13.65 3.79 -5.26
C GLN A 212 13.21 2.71 -6.26
N SER A 213 12.34 3.06 -7.21
CA SER A 213 11.96 2.19 -8.32
C SER A 213 13.19 1.71 -9.11
N ALA A 214 14.11 2.64 -9.47
CA ALA A 214 15.33 2.33 -10.21
C ALA A 214 16.32 1.44 -9.42
N ARG A 215 16.55 1.76 -8.13
CA ARG A 215 17.47 0.95 -7.29
C ARG A 215 16.96 -0.47 -7.09
N CYS A 216 15.67 -0.62 -6.93
CA CYS A 216 15.01 -1.90 -6.75
C CYS A 216 14.81 -2.65 -8.07
N ILE A 217 15.00 -2.00 -9.22
CA ILE A 217 14.67 -2.51 -10.56
C ILE A 217 13.26 -3.10 -10.50
N ALA A 218 12.28 -2.26 -10.16
CA ALA A 218 10.93 -2.68 -9.82
C ALA A 218 9.89 -1.70 -10.36
N GLY A 219 8.66 -2.19 -10.56
CA GLY A 219 7.48 -1.35 -10.60
C GLY A 219 7.25 -0.74 -9.21
N TYR A 220 6.88 0.54 -9.13
CA TYR A 220 6.57 1.20 -7.87
C TYR A 220 5.26 1.98 -7.97
N VAL A 221 4.28 1.57 -7.18
CA VAL A 221 2.93 2.14 -7.15
C VAL A 221 2.75 2.90 -5.85
N PHE A 222 2.61 4.21 -5.94
CA PHE A 222 2.41 5.11 -4.81
C PHE A 222 1.00 5.68 -4.83
N CYS A 223 0.26 5.57 -3.74
CA CYS A 223 -1.07 6.16 -3.59
C CYS A 223 -1.16 6.94 -2.28
N SER A 224 -1.58 8.19 -2.36
CA SER A 224 -1.64 9.10 -1.21
C SER A 224 -2.99 9.76 -1.05
N CYS A 225 -3.31 10.09 0.19
CA CYS A 225 -4.54 10.79 0.57
C CYS A 225 -4.79 12.04 -0.27
N GLY A 226 -6.06 12.36 -0.47
CA GLY A 226 -6.51 13.51 -1.24
C GLY A 226 -7.69 14.23 -0.59
N PHE A 227 -8.70 14.53 -1.39
CA PHE A 227 -9.85 15.29 -0.96
C PHE A 227 -10.70 14.54 0.07
N GLY A 228 -11.03 15.27 1.16
CA GLY A 228 -11.89 14.80 2.25
C GLY A 228 -11.17 14.62 3.58
N GLU A 229 -9.84 14.57 3.58
CA GLU A 229 -9.05 14.63 4.79
C GLU A 229 -9.13 16.03 5.45
N SER A 230 -8.91 16.09 6.76
CA SER A 230 -8.84 17.37 7.48
C SER A 230 -7.64 18.21 7.02
N THR A 231 -7.85 19.50 6.90
CA THR A 231 -6.80 20.48 6.56
C THR A 231 -6.35 21.31 7.76
N THR A 232 -6.61 20.83 8.98
CA THR A 232 -6.24 21.56 10.21
C THR A 232 -4.72 21.71 10.32
N ASP A 233 -3.97 20.61 10.15
CA ASP A 233 -2.51 20.61 10.32
C ASP A 233 -1.77 20.49 8.98
N VAL A 234 -2.34 19.78 8.03
CA VAL A 234 -1.70 19.40 6.75
C VAL A 234 -2.68 19.48 5.58
N VAL A 235 -2.14 19.54 4.37
CA VAL A 235 -2.92 19.49 3.13
C VAL A 235 -2.44 18.32 2.28
N PHE A 236 -3.35 17.61 1.65
CA PHE A 236 -3.05 16.45 0.81
C PHE A 236 -3.39 16.74 -0.65
N ALA A 237 -2.48 16.39 -1.56
CA ALA A 237 -2.65 16.66 -2.98
C ALA A 237 -3.35 15.53 -3.76
N GLY A 238 -3.45 14.32 -3.19
CA GLY A 238 -4.00 13.16 -3.89
C GLY A 238 -3.05 12.63 -4.96
N ASN A 239 -1.79 12.34 -4.58
CA ASN A 239 -0.80 11.79 -5.49
C ASN A 239 -1.05 10.29 -5.71
N GLY A 240 -1.40 9.88 -6.93
CA GLY A 240 -1.29 8.53 -7.44
C GLY A 240 -0.19 8.50 -8.49
N LEU A 241 0.87 7.74 -8.28
CA LEU A 241 2.06 7.72 -9.13
C LEU A 241 2.46 6.28 -9.42
N ILE A 242 2.74 5.96 -10.68
CA ILE A 242 3.22 4.64 -11.09
C ILE A 242 4.56 4.82 -11.81
N TYR A 243 5.58 4.16 -11.31
CA TYR A 243 6.93 4.15 -11.88
C TYR A 243 7.35 2.72 -12.23
N GLU A 244 8.20 2.58 -13.24
CA GLU A 244 8.90 1.35 -13.59
C GLU A 244 10.37 1.64 -13.82
N ASN A 245 11.23 0.97 -13.07
CA ASN A 245 12.68 1.09 -13.20
C ASN A 245 13.16 2.56 -13.33
N GLY A 246 12.58 3.44 -12.50
CA GLY A 246 12.89 4.86 -12.43
C GLY A 246 12.11 5.77 -13.40
N SER A 247 11.39 5.20 -14.37
CA SER A 247 10.59 5.95 -15.34
C SER A 247 9.16 6.14 -14.86
N LEU A 248 8.63 7.35 -14.96
CA LEU A 248 7.21 7.63 -14.68
C LEU A 248 6.34 7.03 -15.79
N ILE A 249 5.38 6.18 -15.41
CA ILE A 249 4.42 5.57 -16.32
C ILE A 249 3.11 6.38 -16.35
N GLU A 250 2.53 6.62 -15.16
CA GLU A 250 1.26 7.33 -15.04
C GLU A 250 1.16 8.12 -13.73
N TYR A 251 0.27 9.11 -13.70
CA TYR A 251 0.04 9.95 -12.52
C TYR A 251 -1.38 10.52 -12.44
N SER A 252 -1.83 10.81 -11.21
CA SER A 252 -3.11 11.49 -10.93
C SER A 252 -3.02 13.00 -11.12
N LYS A 253 -4.19 13.63 -11.31
CA LYS A 253 -4.33 15.08 -11.20
C LYS A 253 -4.29 15.47 -9.72
N ARG A 254 -3.32 16.29 -9.33
CA ARG A 254 -3.19 16.82 -7.97
C ARG A 254 -4.34 17.77 -7.63
N PHE A 255 -4.74 17.80 -6.37
CA PHE A 255 -5.81 18.65 -5.84
C PHE A 255 -7.16 18.48 -6.56
N SER A 256 -7.48 17.25 -6.95
CA SER A 256 -8.80 16.91 -7.46
C SER A 256 -9.81 16.81 -6.33
N PHE A 257 -11.02 17.32 -6.53
CA PHE A 257 -12.16 17.13 -5.63
C PHE A 257 -12.91 15.81 -5.88
N GLU A 258 -12.53 15.11 -6.94
CA GLU A 258 -13.10 13.82 -7.33
C GLU A 258 -12.12 12.69 -7.08
N GLY A 259 -12.66 11.49 -6.78
CA GLY A 259 -11.85 10.28 -6.72
C GLY A 259 -11.21 9.96 -8.07
N GLN A 260 -10.04 9.35 -8.06
CA GLN A 260 -9.28 9.01 -9.26
C GLN A 260 -8.69 7.60 -9.13
N VAL A 261 -8.67 6.88 -10.25
CA VAL A 261 -7.96 5.60 -10.39
C VAL A 261 -6.95 5.75 -11.51
N VAL A 262 -5.68 5.82 -11.15
CA VAL A 262 -4.54 5.87 -12.08
C VAL A 262 -4.17 4.43 -12.43
N ILE A 263 -4.12 4.09 -13.71
CA ILE A 263 -3.87 2.72 -14.18
C ILE A 263 -2.63 2.72 -15.05
N GLY A 264 -1.69 1.81 -14.75
CA GLY A 264 -0.48 1.58 -15.53
C GLY A 264 -0.23 0.09 -15.75
N GLU A 265 0.62 -0.22 -16.71
CA GLU A 265 1.09 -1.58 -16.99
C GLU A 265 2.59 -1.66 -16.69
N ILE A 266 3.00 -2.64 -15.88
CA ILE A 266 4.39 -2.89 -15.50
C ILE A 266 4.89 -4.08 -16.31
N ASP A 267 6.00 -3.87 -17.04
CA ASP A 267 6.69 -4.93 -17.79
C ASP A 267 7.61 -5.74 -16.86
N VAL A 268 7.03 -6.74 -16.20
CA VAL A 268 7.75 -7.59 -15.25
C VAL A 268 8.83 -8.43 -15.94
N GLU A 269 8.63 -8.81 -17.19
CA GLU A 269 9.63 -9.56 -17.93
C GLU A 269 10.87 -8.71 -18.22
N HIS A 270 10.69 -7.45 -18.59
CA HIS A 270 11.77 -6.48 -18.73
C HIS A 270 12.52 -6.28 -17.40
N LEU A 271 11.81 -6.10 -16.28
CA LEU A 271 12.44 -5.98 -14.96
C LEU A 271 13.28 -7.22 -14.60
N ARG A 272 12.83 -8.41 -14.93
CA ARG A 272 13.60 -9.67 -14.74
C ARG A 272 14.85 -9.71 -15.59
N ILE A 273 14.79 -9.23 -16.83
CA ILE A 273 15.95 -9.12 -17.71
C ILE A 273 16.97 -8.16 -17.09
N GLU A 274 16.55 -6.96 -16.70
CA GLU A 274 17.40 -5.97 -16.06
C GLU A 274 18.08 -6.49 -14.77
N ARG A 275 17.33 -7.19 -13.90
CA ARG A 275 17.90 -7.82 -12.69
C ARG A 275 18.92 -8.92 -13.00
N ARG A 276 18.76 -9.65 -14.11
CA ARG A 276 19.71 -10.71 -14.53
C ARG A 276 21.01 -10.14 -15.03
N VAL A 277 20.98 -9.03 -15.75
CA VAL A 277 22.20 -8.39 -16.29
C VAL A 277 22.89 -7.50 -15.27
N ASN A 278 22.17 -7.02 -14.25
CA ASN A 278 22.73 -6.17 -13.19
C ASN A 278 23.41 -7.01 -12.10
N THR A 279 24.71 -7.23 -12.25
CA THR A 279 25.50 -8.02 -11.29
C THR A 279 25.56 -7.39 -9.88
N THR A 280 25.41 -6.07 -9.77
CA THR A 280 25.37 -5.35 -8.49
C THR A 280 24.11 -5.70 -7.71
N PHE A 281 22.95 -5.82 -8.38
CA PHE A 281 21.71 -6.24 -7.72
C PHE A 281 21.85 -7.64 -7.11
N ALA A 282 22.41 -8.59 -7.88
CA ALA A 282 22.69 -9.95 -7.39
C ALA A 282 23.69 -9.97 -6.23
N ALA A 283 24.74 -9.14 -6.29
CA ALA A 283 25.73 -9.01 -5.22
C ALA A 283 25.09 -8.43 -3.94
N CYS A 284 24.25 -7.39 -4.04
CA CYS A 284 23.52 -6.84 -2.90
C CYS A 284 22.64 -7.91 -2.22
N ARG A 285 21.92 -8.71 -3.00
CA ARG A 285 21.12 -9.83 -2.45
C ARG A 285 21.97 -10.80 -1.63
N ALA A 286 23.17 -11.14 -2.12
CA ALA A 286 24.07 -12.07 -1.44
C ALA A 286 24.70 -11.49 -0.17
N HIS A 287 25.01 -10.19 -0.16
CA HIS A 287 25.72 -9.53 0.95
C HIS A 287 24.82 -8.97 2.04
N CYS A 288 23.63 -8.46 1.70
CA CYS A 288 22.73 -7.84 2.68
C CYS A 288 21.97 -8.87 3.52
N ALA A 289 21.87 -10.14 3.08
CA ALA A 289 21.18 -11.24 3.76
C ALA A 289 19.91 -10.76 4.49
N PRO A 290 18.93 -10.18 3.77
CA PRO A 290 17.72 -9.66 4.40
C PRO A 290 17.03 -10.78 5.16
N GLU A 291 16.30 -10.42 6.25
CA GLU A 291 15.46 -11.38 6.97
C GLU A 291 14.53 -12.08 5.99
N GLU A 292 14.39 -13.40 6.11
CA GLU A 292 13.64 -14.19 5.13
C GLU A 292 12.17 -13.74 5.09
N ALA A 293 11.70 -13.46 3.88
CA ALA A 293 10.31 -13.03 3.67
C ALA A 293 9.33 -14.18 3.81
N VAL A 294 8.19 -13.88 4.41
CA VAL A 294 7.05 -14.80 4.46
C VAL A 294 6.28 -14.67 3.15
N ARG A 295 6.12 -15.77 2.43
CA ARG A 295 5.42 -15.82 1.15
C ARG A 295 3.96 -16.16 1.33
N VAL A 296 3.10 -15.35 0.73
CA VAL A 296 1.65 -15.49 0.77
C VAL A 296 1.13 -15.68 -0.65
N SER A 297 0.57 -16.83 -0.95
CA SER A 297 -0.01 -17.09 -2.27
C SER A 297 -1.35 -16.40 -2.43
N THR A 298 -1.60 -15.81 -3.60
CA THR A 298 -2.88 -15.24 -3.99
C THR A 298 -3.71 -16.26 -4.79
N GLU A 299 -5.00 -16.00 -4.96
CA GLU A 299 -5.88 -16.86 -5.77
C GLU A 299 -6.00 -16.36 -7.23
N TYR A 300 -5.00 -15.63 -7.72
CA TYR A 300 -5.00 -15.15 -9.10
C TYR A 300 -4.69 -16.32 -10.05
N VAL A 301 -5.65 -16.65 -10.92
CA VAL A 301 -5.50 -17.69 -11.96
C VAL A 301 -5.29 -16.97 -13.30
N ASN A 302 -4.17 -17.27 -13.99
CA ASN A 302 -3.86 -16.75 -15.33
C ASN A 302 -4.85 -17.23 -16.40
#